data_44ab8a47d0896a0cc5cd8cf67537a7f5
#
_entry.id   44ab8a47d0896a0cc5cd8cf67537a7f5
#
_cell.length_a   1.000
_cell.length_b   1.000
_cell.length_c   1.000
_cell.angle_alpha   90.00
_cell.angle_beta   90.00
_cell.angle_gamma   90.00
#
_symmetry.space_group_name_H-M   'P 1'
#
loop_
_entity.id
_entity.type
_entity.pdbx_description
1 polymer ?
#
loop_
_entity_poly.entity_id
_entity_poly.type
_entity_poly.pdbx_seq_one_letter_code
_entity_poly.pdbx_strand_id
1 'polypeptide(L)'
;PRFEVVLGRDVDRGDASVGTIARGKAISLYDNLVIDGDYIKETAQSGQMKQVLYAVAIRKASGERTFRAPTRDDINALQAADRRFNEVKDGWFVSGILPTEEFPDGNDLRPKHYGLERWIDFYTPRQALVHGTFGEEFATLIPEVRDALGGRADDVLFELALVQGKALNWNSRLSSWNVARQGMRSVFDRHDFSFKWTFARKV
;
A
#
# COMPACT_ATOMS: atom_id res chain seq x y z
N PRO A 1 -12.78 -15.85 2.80
CA PRO A 1 -12.55 -16.43 1.47
C PRO A 1 -11.26 -17.24 1.43
N ARG A 2 -11.23 -18.29 0.64
CA ARG A 2 -10.03 -19.05 0.33
C ARG A 2 -9.56 -18.64 -1.06
N PHE A 3 -8.27 -18.32 -1.20
CA PHE A 3 -7.66 -17.97 -2.47
C PHE A 3 -6.77 -19.09 -2.95
N GLU A 4 -6.81 -19.34 -4.25
CA GLU A 4 -5.92 -20.24 -4.96
C GLU A 4 -5.13 -19.44 -6.00
N VAL A 5 -3.86 -19.74 -6.18
CA VAL A 5 -3.02 -19.13 -7.21
C VAL A 5 -2.75 -20.19 -8.27
N VAL A 6 -3.36 -20.03 -9.42
CA VAL A 6 -3.15 -20.88 -10.60
C VAL A 6 -2.05 -20.27 -11.45
N LEU A 7 -1.04 -21.08 -11.79
CA LEU A 7 0.13 -20.66 -12.56
C LEU A 7 0.23 -21.48 -13.85
N GLY A 8 0.76 -20.88 -14.91
CA GLY A 8 1.14 -21.58 -16.11
C GLY A 8 0.11 -21.55 -17.24
N ARG A 9 0.09 -22.62 -18.06
CA ARG A 9 -0.72 -22.69 -19.28
C ARG A 9 -2.20 -22.99 -19.03
N ASP A 10 -2.54 -23.42 -17.82
CA ASP A 10 -3.89 -23.80 -17.43
C ASP A 10 -4.76 -22.61 -17.05
N VAL A 11 -4.21 -21.39 -17.15
CA VAL A 11 -4.98 -20.16 -16.91
C VAL A 11 -5.67 -19.74 -18.18
N ASP A 12 -6.99 -19.78 -18.20
CA ASP A 12 -7.76 -19.13 -19.26
C ASP A 12 -7.62 -17.61 -19.10
N ARG A 13 -7.10 -16.96 -20.12
CA ARG A 13 -6.95 -15.50 -20.17
C ARG A 13 -8.31 -14.79 -20.13
N GLY A 14 -9.37 -15.45 -20.58
CA GLY A 14 -10.75 -14.97 -20.49
C GLY A 14 -11.17 -14.81 -19.03
N ASP A 15 -10.93 -15.81 -18.21
CA ASP A 15 -11.27 -15.79 -16.77
C ASP A 15 -10.52 -14.71 -16.01
N ALA A 16 -9.25 -14.47 -16.33
CA ALA A 16 -8.43 -13.44 -15.72
C ALA A 16 -8.90 -11.99 -16.07
N SER A 17 -9.65 -11.83 -17.15
CA SER A 17 -10.20 -10.53 -17.58
C SER A 17 -11.54 -10.18 -16.95
N VAL A 18 -12.24 -11.17 -16.38
CA VAL A 18 -13.53 -10.99 -15.74
C VAL A 18 -13.34 -10.54 -14.30
N GLY A 19 -13.35 -9.24 -14.08
CA GLY A 19 -13.36 -8.66 -12.73
C GLY A 19 -14.76 -8.62 -12.13
N THR A 20 -14.84 -8.68 -10.80
CA THR A 20 -16.12 -8.52 -10.07
C THR A 20 -16.53 -7.07 -9.91
N ILE A 21 -15.71 -6.11 -10.36
CA ILE A 21 -15.95 -4.68 -10.20
C ILE A 21 -15.90 -4.00 -11.57
N ALA A 22 -17.00 -3.33 -11.92
CA ALA A 22 -17.11 -2.56 -13.13
C ALA A 22 -17.97 -1.30 -12.92
N ARG A 23 -17.53 -0.17 -13.47
CA ARG A 23 -18.28 1.11 -13.45
C ARG A 23 -18.75 1.53 -12.06
N GLY A 24 -17.93 1.28 -11.03
CA GLY A 24 -18.23 1.65 -9.64
C GLY A 24 -19.17 0.70 -8.90
N LYS A 25 -19.67 -0.35 -9.54
CA LYS A 25 -20.48 -1.41 -8.92
C LYS A 25 -19.66 -2.68 -8.76
N ALA A 26 -20.05 -3.56 -7.82
CA ALA A 26 -19.42 -4.85 -7.66
C ALA A 26 -20.47 -5.98 -7.77
N ILE A 27 -19.98 -7.17 -8.04
CA ILE A 27 -20.78 -8.41 -7.96
C ILE A 27 -20.28 -9.20 -6.76
N SER A 28 -21.21 -9.55 -5.85
CA SER A 28 -20.91 -10.37 -4.69
C SER A 28 -20.48 -11.77 -5.12
N LEU A 29 -19.35 -12.24 -4.55
CA LEU A 29 -18.84 -13.59 -4.80
C LEU A 29 -19.62 -14.69 -4.05
N TYR A 30 -20.59 -14.31 -3.22
CA TYR A 30 -21.34 -15.25 -2.40
C TYR A 30 -22.71 -15.60 -3.00
N ASP A 31 -23.39 -14.61 -3.55
CA ASP A 31 -24.78 -14.72 -4.02
C ASP A 31 -25.00 -14.14 -5.42
N ASN A 32 -23.94 -13.66 -6.06
CA ASN A 32 -23.95 -13.02 -7.38
C ASN A 32 -24.84 -11.77 -7.48
N LEU A 33 -25.25 -11.19 -6.36
CA LEU A 33 -26.00 -9.95 -6.36
C LEU A 33 -25.13 -8.75 -6.68
N VAL A 34 -25.73 -7.76 -7.33
CA VAL A 34 -25.04 -6.48 -7.63
C VAL A 34 -25.00 -5.64 -6.35
N ILE A 35 -23.80 -5.25 -5.98
CA ILE A 35 -23.53 -4.29 -4.90
C ILE A 35 -23.44 -2.91 -5.53
N ASP A 36 -24.31 -2.00 -5.12
CA ASP A 36 -24.36 -0.65 -5.66
C ASP A 36 -23.15 0.18 -5.27
N GLY A 37 -22.77 1.13 -6.14
CA GLY A 37 -21.60 1.97 -5.93
C GLY A 37 -21.72 2.93 -4.75
N ASP A 38 -22.92 3.38 -4.43
CA ASP A 38 -23.12 4.28 -3.29
C ASP A 38 -23.00 3.53 -1.98
N TYR A 39 -23.55 2.31 -1.88
CA TYR A 39 -23.31 1.44 -0.72
C TYR A 39 -21.83 1.14 -0.50
N ILE A 40 -21.04 0.94 -1.58
CA ILE A 40 -19.60 0.73 -1.49
C ILE A 40 -18.90 1.97 -0.91
N LYS A 41 -19.27 3.17 -1.37
CA LYS A 41 -18.71 4.43 -0.88
C LYS A 41 -19.06 4.67 0.59
N GLU A 42 -20.32 4.50 0.96
CA GLU A 42 -20.79 4.62 2.35
C GLU A 42 -20.04 3.66 3.29
N THR A 43 -19.89 2.40 2.86
CA THR A 43 -19.14 1.39 3.60
C THR A 43 -17.65 1.78 3.74
N ALA A 44 -17.07 2.37 2.71
CA ALA A 44 -15.70 2.85 2.75
C ALA A 44 -15.52 4.05 3.69
N GLN A 45 -16.40 5.05 3.57
CA GLN A 45 -16.38 6.27 4.40
C GLN A 45 -16.65 5.97 5.88
N SER A 46 -17.45 4.96 6.17
CA SER A 46 -17.68 4.49 7.55
C SER A 46 -16.53 3.61 8.10
N GLY A 47 -15.45 3.42 7.35
CA GLY A 47 -14.29 2.61 7.76
C GLY A 47 -14.55 1.10 7.81
N GLN A 48 -15.67 0.63 7.26
CA GLN A 48 -16.05 -0.79 7.28
C GLN A 48 -15.44 -1.58 6.12
N MET A 49 -14.91 -0.90 5.08
CA MET A 49 -14.21 -1.55 3.99
C MET A 49 -12.91 -2.20 4.50
N LYS A 50 -12.76 -3.49 4.28
CA LYS A 50 -11.59 -4.28 4.70
C LYS A 50 -10.68 -4.59 3.53
N GLN A 51 -9.44 -4.95 3.86
CA GLN A 51 -8.43 -5.40 2.91
C GLN A 51 -8.14 -6.88 3.12
N VAL A 52 -7.93 -7.60 2.03
CA VAL A 52 -7.60 -9.02 2.07
C VAL A 52 -6.31 -9.26 1.29
N LEU A 53 -5.36 -9.95 1.91
CA LEU A 53 -4.19 -10.47 1.21
C LEU A 53 -4.63 -11.70 0.42
N TYR A 54 -4.53 -11.65 -0.92
CA TYR A 54 -4.98 -12.73 -1.78
C TYR A 54 -3.84 -13.46 -2.50
N ALA A 55 -2.68 -12.83 -2.66
CA ALA A 55 -1.51 -13.45 -3.27
C ALA A 55 -0.20 -12.87 -2.72
N VAL A 56 0.83 -13.70 -2.67
CA VAL A 56 2.19 -13.33 -2.29
C VAL A 56 3.11 -13.59 -3.48
N ALA A 57 3.82 -12.55 -3.93
CA ALA A 57 4.88 -12.67 -4.93
C ALA A 57 6.19 -13.04 -4.24
N ILE A 58 6.86 -14.07 -4.74
CA ILE A 58 8.13 -14.56 -4.21
C ILE A 58 9.19 -14.43 -5.28
N ARG A 59 10.38 -14.01 -4.91
CA ARG A 59 11.57 -14.08 -5.76
C ARG A 59 12.42 -15.28 -5.32
N LYS A 60 12.56 -16.26 -6.22
CA LYS A 60 13.41 -17.43 -6.00
C LYS A 60 14.89 -17.03 -6.00
N ALA A 61 15.74 -17.89 -5.46
CA ALA A 61 17.20 -17.71 -5.53
C ALA A 61 17.73 -17.58 -6.95
N SER A 62 17.06 -18.22 -7.92
CA SER A 62 17.33 -18.10 -9.37
C SER A 62 17.04 -16.71 -9.94
N GLY A 63 16.41 -15.82 -9.19
CA GLY A 63 15.93 -14.51 -9.65
C GLY A 63 14.52 -14.55 -10.27
N GLU A 64 13.99 -15.72 -10.56
CA GLU A 64 12.63 -15.93 -11.06
C GLU A 64 11.59 -15.48 -10.03
N ARG A 65 10.50 -14.88 -10.50
CA ARG A 65 9.36 -14.54 -9.65
C ARG A 65 8.24 -15.55 -9.83
N THR A 66 7.63 -15.93 -8.73
CA THR A 66 6.45 -16.78 -8.68
C THR A 66 5.44 -16.23 -7.69
N PHE A 67 4.23 -16.76 -7.72
CA PHE A 67 3.15 -16.34 -6.81
C PHE A 67 2.65 -17.57 -6.05
N ARG A 68 2.16 -17.35 -4.85
CA ARG A 68 1.45 -18.33 -4.03
C ARG A 68 0.29 -17.70 -3.28
N ALA A 69 -0.65 -18.50 -2.85
CA ALA A 69 -1.66 -18.08 -1.89
C ALA A 69 -1.01 -17.72 -0.55
N PRO A 70 -1.62 -16.82 0.24
CA PRO A 70 -1.15 -16.50 1.58
C PRO A 70 -1.19 -17.72 2.49
N THR A 71 -0.16 -17.88 3.31
CA THR A 71 -0.13 -18.84 4.42
C THR A 71 -0.67 -18.19 5.69
N ARG A 72 -0.82 -19.00 6.74
CA ARG A 72 -1.18 -18.50 8.07
C ARG A 72 -0.11 -17.56 8.64
N ASP A 73 1.16 -17.83 8.36
CA ASP A 73 2.27 -16.99 8.81
C ASP A 73 2.25 -15.61 8.14
N ASP A 74 1.91 -15.54 6.85
CA ASP A 74 1.75 -14.24 6.18
C ASP A 74 0.62 -13.41 6.82
N ILE A 75 -0.49 -14.05 7.16
CA ILE A 75 -1.62 -13.37 7.83
C ILE A 75 -1.23 -12.95 9.24
N ASN A 76 -0.55 -13.81 9.99
CA ASN A 76 -0.07 -13.49 11.34
C ASN A 76 0.93 -12.32 11.31
N ALA A 77 1.82 -12.28 10.33
CA ALA A 77 2.77 -11.18 10.14
C ALA A 77 2.05 -9.85 9.84
N LEU A 78 1.00 -9.86 9.01
CA LEU A 78 0.17 -8.67 8.78
C LEU A 78 -0.48 -8.18 10.06
N GLN A 79 -1.10 -9.08 10.83
CA GLN A 79 -1.74 -8.74 12.09
C GLN A 79 -0.74 -8.22 13.13
N ALA A 80 0.48 -8.76 13.17
CA ALA A 80 1.55 -8.25 14.03
C ALA A 80 1.96 -6.82 13.64
N ALA A 81 2.08 -6.54 12.34
CA ALA A 81 2.36 -5.20 11.85
C ALA A 81 1.23 -4.21 12.18
N ASP A 82 -0.03 -4.62 12.04
CA ASP A 82 -1.18 -3.80 12.40
C ASP A 82 -1.19 -3.47 13.91
N ARG A 83 -0.92 -4.46 14.76
CA ARG A 83 -0.79 -4.23 16.22
C ARG A 83 0.33 -3.26 16.52
N ARG A 84 1.53 -3.51 15.97
CA ARG A 84 2.68 -2.65 16.21
C ARG A 84 2.46 -1.22 15.76
N PHE A 85 1.84 -1.02 14.59
CA PHE A 85 1.48 0.31 14.11
C PHE A 85 0.54 1.02 15.09
N ASN A 86 -0.48 0.33 15.59
CA ASN A 86 -1.42 0.91 16.55
C ASN A 86 -0.76 1.29 17.90
N GLU A 87 0.32 0.62 18.30
CA GLU A 87 1.09 0.98 19.49
C GLU A 87 1.90 2.26 19.34
N VAL A 88 2.43 2.52 18.12
CA VAL A 88 3.40 3.61 17.91
C VAL A 88 2.81 4.85 17.21
N LYS A 89 1.72 4.68 16.46
CA LYS A 89 1.17 5.73 15.57
C LYS A 89 0.88 7.06 16.26
N ASP A 90 0.34 7.02 17.48
CA ASP A 90 -0.05 8.25 18.19
C ASP A 90 1.18 9.08 18.58
N GLY A 91 2.27 8.43 19.00
CA GLY A 91 3.56 9.07 19.21
C GLY A 91 4.13 9.67 17.93
N TRP A 92 4.02 8.95 16.82
CA TRP A 92 4.51 9.43 15.52
C TRP A 92 3.68 10.57 14.93
N PHE A 93 2.37 10.62 15.20
CA PHE A 93 1.55 11.79 14.86
C PHE A 93 1.94 13.01 15.67
N VAL A 94 2.16 12.84 16.97
CA VAL A 94 2.57 13.94 17.86
C VAL A 94 3.96 14.47 17.50
N SER A 95 4.91 13.60 17.14
CA SER A 95 6.28 13.98 16.76
C SER A 95 6.42 14.46 15.31
N GLY A 96 5.34 14.41 14.50
CA GLY A 96 5.38 14.80 13.10
C GLY A 96 6.10 13.81 12.16
N ILE A 97 6.38 12.58 12.63
CA ILE A 97 6.94 11.50 11.80
C ILE A 97 5.92 11.03 10.77
N LEU A 98 4.64 10.97 11.14
CA LEU A 98 3.54 10.68 10.22
C LEU A 98 2.69 11.93 9.98
N PRO A 99 2.22 12.14 8.72
CA PRO A 99 1.40 13.29 8.38
C PRO A 99 0.01 13.18 9.00
N THR A 100 -0.48 14.31 9.50
CA THR A 100 -1.86 14.46 10.01
C THR A 100 -2.75 15.25 9.05
N GLU A 101 -2.16 15.82 8.02
CA GLU A 101 -2.81 16.72 7.08
C GLU A 101 -3.88 16.00 6.26
N GLU A 102 -4.97 16.70 6.04
CA GLU A 102 -6.04 16.25 5.17
C GLU A 102 -5.61 16.27 3.70
N PHE A 103 -6.16 15.32 2.94
CA PHE A 103 -6.04 15.34 1.49
C PHE A 103 -6.86 16.52 0.94
N PRO A 104 -6.25 17.44 0.18
CA PRO A 104 -6.90 18.67 -0.22
C PRO A 104 -8.10 18.42 -1.15
N ASP A 105 -9.08 19.29 -1.08
CA ASP A 105 -10.11 19.39 -2.09
C ASP A 105 -9.50 19.92 -3.39
N GLY A 106 -9.65 19.16 -4.44
CA GLY A 106 -9.02 19.45 -5.72
C GLY A 106 -9.71 18.74 -6.87
N ASN A 107 -8.97 18.51 -7.93
CA ASN A 107 -9.51 17.95 -9.18
C ASN A 107 -9.94 16.48 -9.06
N ASP A 108 -9.46 15.74 -8.06
CA ASP A 108 -9.75 14.33 -7.89
C ASP A 108 -10.25 14.00 -6.47
N LEU A 109 -11.55 13.97 -6.31
CA LEU A 109 -12.22 13.62 -5.05
C LEU A 109 -12.45 12.10 -4.88
N ARG A 110 -12.05 11.26 -5.84
CA ARG A 110 -12.26 9.82 -5.77
C ARG A 110 -11.66 9.18 -4.52
N PRO A 111 -10.48 9.54 -4.04
CA PRO A 111 -9.97 9.00 -2.78
C PRO A 111 -10.89 9.26 -1.59
N LYS A 112 -11.41 10.48 -1.44
CA LYS A 112 -12.35 10.84 -0.36
C LYS A 112 -13.66 10.05 -0.45
N HIS A 113 -14.16 9.78 -1.65
CA HIS A 113 -15.33 8.92 -1.84
C HIS A 113 -15.14 7.49 -1.31
N TYR A 114 -13.90 7.05 -1.17
CA TYR A 114 -13.54 5.73 -0.63
C TYR A 114 -12.87 5.83 0.76
N GLY A 115 -13.14 6.91 1.52
CA GLY A 115 -12.71 7.06 2.90
C GLY A 115 -11.21 7.32 3.08
N LEU A 116 -10.53 7.88 2.07
CA LEU A 116 -9.15 8.34 2.16
C LEU A 116 -9.15 9.86 2.32
N GLU A 117 -9.22 10.34 3.54
CA GLU A 117 -9.38 11.77 3.83
C GLU A 117 -8.06 12.45 4.13
N ARG A 118 -7.07 11.73 4.66
CA ARG A 118 -5.75 12.24 5.02
C ARG A 118 -4.67 11.56 4.20
N TRP A 119 -3.52 12.18 4.09
CA TRP A 119 -2.36 11.61 3.40
C TRP A 119 -1.96 10.25 3.96
N ILE A 120 -2.06 10.04 5.28
CA ILE A 120 -1.76 8.76 5.89
C ILE A 120 -2.70 7.63 5.45
N ASP A 121 -3.92 7.94 5.05
CA ASP A 121 -4.91 6.93 4.63
C ASP A 121 -4.56 6.26 3.31
N PHE A 122 -3.61 6.82 2.55
CA PHE A 122 -3.03 6.18 1.36
C PHE A 122 -2.06 5.04 1.68
N TYR A 123 -1.82 4.77 2.95
CA TYR A 123 -0.95 3.69 3.42
C TYR A 123 -1.73 2.71 4.28
N THR A 124 -1.43 1.43 4.14
CA THR A 124 -1.91 0.43 5.09
C THR A 124 -1.10 0.54 6.38
N PRO A 125 -1.59 0.03 7.54
CA PRO A 125 -0.83 0.04 8.79
C PRO A 125 0.59 -0.49 8.62
N ARG A 126 0.78 -1.59 7.88
CA ARG A 126 2.11 -2.15 7.61
C ARG A 126 3.00 -1.23 6.76
N GLN A 127 2.43 -0.55 5.77
CA GLN A 127 3.18 0.42 4.96
C GLN A 127 3.54 1.64 5.79
N ALA A 128 2.60 2.16 6.55
CA ALA A 128 2.83 3.28 7.46
C ALA A 128 3.86 2.93 8.56
N LEU A 129 3.83 1.69 9.07
CA LEU A 129 4.83 1.20 10.02
C LEU A 129 6.25 1.26 9.43
N VAL A 130 6.44 0.80 8.18
CA VAL A 130 7.74 0.86 7.51
C VAL A 130 8.21 2.30 7.32
N HIS A 131 7.33 3.19 6.86
CA HIS A 131 7.67 4.59 6.61
C HIS A 131 7.91 5.36 7.91
N GLY A 132 7.11 5.10 8.95
CA GLY A 132 7.28 5.71 10.26
C GLY A 132 8.57 5.24 10.95
N THR A 133 8.88 3.93 10.89
CA THR A 133 10.15 3.40 11.40
C THR A 133 11.35 4.05 10.69
N PHE A 134 11.29 4.17 9.36
CA PHE A 134 12.35 4.88 8.64
C PHE A 134 12.49 6.33 9.11
N GLY A 135 11.39 7.05 9.28
CA GLY A 135 11.41 8.45 9.76
C GLY A 135 12.00 8.59 11.16
N GLU A 136 11.65 7.68 12.07
CA GLU A 136 12.19 7.64 13.43
C GLU A 136 13.70 7.36 13.45
N GLU A 137 14.13 6.31 12.73
CA GLU A 137 15.55 5.96 12.60
C GLU A 137 16.34 7.06 11.89
N PHE A 138 15.77 7.68 10.86
CA PHE A 138 16.38 8.78 10.17
C PHE A 138 16.62 10.00 11.08
N ALA A 139 15.61 10.34 11.90
CA ALA A 139 15.73 11.43 12.87
C ALA A 139 16.84 11.16 13.90
N THR A 140 16.97 9.92 14.36
CA THR A 140 18.01 9.48 15.28
C THR A 140 19.40 9.52 14.65
N LEU A 141 19.50 9.22 13.35
CA LEU A 141 20.76 9.19 12.60
C LEU A 141 21.33 10.59 12.30
N ILE A 142 20.51 11.63 12.23
CA ILE A 142 20.94 12.99 11.87
C ILE A 142 22.14 13.50 12.69
N PRO A 143 22.11 13.48 14.04
CA PRO A 143 23.23 13.96 14.83
C PRO A 143 24.52 13.13 14.62
N GLU A 144 24.40 11.81 14.48
CA GLU A 144 25.54 10.93 14.24
C GLU A 144 26.22 11.21 12.90
N VAL A 145 25.43 11.40 11.83
CA VAL A 145 25.95 11.75 10.50
C VAL A 145 26.61 13.12 10.51
N ARG A 146 26.03 14.09 11.23
CA ARG A 146 26.61 15.43 11.35
C ARG A 146 27.94 15.43 12.09
N ASP A 147 28.05 14.66 13.14
CA ASP A 147 29.27 14.49 13.90
C ASP A 147 30.37 13.80 13.06
N ALA A 148 30.02 12.74 12.37
CA ALA A 148 30.95 11.93 11.58
C ALA A 148 31.44 12.62 10.29
N LEU A 149 30.56 13.38 9.60
CA LEU A 149 30.82 13.88 8.25
C LEU A 149 30.99 15.41 8.15
N GLY A 150 30.69 16.15 9.21
CA GLY A 150 30.80 17.61 9.25
C GLY A 150 30.08 18.28 8.09
N GLY A 151 30.78 19.10 7.30
CA GLY A 151 30.22 19.87 6.19
C GLY A 151 29.63 19.04 5.04
N ARG A 152 29.85 17.71 5.02
CA ARG A 152 29.28 16.80 4.01
C ARG A 152 28.01 16.10 4.50
N ALA A 153 27.62 16.31 5.74
CA ALA A 153 26.49 15.59 6.36
C ALA A 153 25.17 15.88 5.65
N ASP A 154 24.92 17.14 5.30
CA ASP A 154 23.64 17.54 4.68
C ASP A 154 23.45 16.91 3.28
N ASP A 155 24.54 16.72 2.52
CA ASP A 155 24.48 16.02 1.22
C ASP A 155 24.03 14.57 1.41
N VAL A 156 24.61 13.85 2.37
CA VAL A 156 24.25 12.45 2.67
C VAL A 156 22.83 12.33 3.20
N LEU A 157 22.42 13.22 4.11
CA LEU A 157 21.06 13.24 4.65
C LEU A 157 20.03 13.56 3.57
N PHE A 158 20.36 14.43 2.63
CA PHE A 158 19.50 14.73 1.48
C PHE A 158 19.31 13.50 0.59
N GLU A 159 20.37 12.77 0.26
CA GLU A 159 20.28 11.52 -0.51
C GLU A 159 19.41 10.47 0.19
N LEU A 160 19.55 10.32 1.51
CA LEU A 160 18.71 9.41 2.29
C LEU A 160 17.23 9.84 2.27
N ALA A 161 16.94 11.14 2.34
CA ALA A 161 15.57 11.66 2.21
C ALA A 161 14.98 11.37 0.82
N LEU A 162 15.77 11.44 -0.25
CA LEU A 162 15.33 11.03 -1.60
C LEU A 162 15.02 9.53 -1.68
N VAL A 163 15.78 8.69 -0.98
CA VAL A 163 15.48 7.25 -0.87
C VAL A 163 14.11 7.02 -0.22
N GLN A 164 13.79 7.76 0.85
CA GLN A 164 12.46 7.70 1.48
C GLN A 164 11.36 8.15 0.51
N GLY A 165 11.55 9.25 -0.21
CA GLY A 165 10.62 9.70 -1.24
C GLY A 165 10.35 8.62 -2.29
N LYS A 166 11.39 7.88 -2.70
CA LYS A 166 11.27 6.76 -3.61
C LYS A 166 10.51 5.58 -2.99
N ALA A 167 10.73 5.29 -1.73
CA ALA A 167 10.01 4.24 -1.01
C ALA A 167 8.51 4.56 -0.90
N LEU A 168 8.15 5.80 -0.56
CA LEU A 168 6.76 6.28 -0.53
C LEU A 168 6.05 6.08 -1.87
N ASN A 169 6.74 6.39 -2.98
CA ASN A 169 6.20 6.23 -4.33
C ASN A 169 5.87 4.76 -4.69
N TRP A 170 6.57 3.80 -4.11
CA TRP A 170 6.41 2.38 -4.48
C TRP A 170 5.70 1.54 -3.42
N ASN A 171 5.49 2.05 -2.24
CA ASN A 171 4.91 1.31 -1.11
C ASN A 171 3.72 2.04 -0.50
N SER A 172 2.66 2.20 -1.29
CA SER A 172 1.39 2.80 -0.89
C SER A 172 0.21 1.99 -1.42
N ARG A 173 -1.00 2.31 -0.99
CA ARG A 173 -2.25 1.73 -1.52
C ARG A 173 -2.53 2.12 -2.97
N LEU A 174 -1.85 3.10 -3.51
CA LEU A 174 -1.97 3.55 -4.89
C LEU A 174 -1.02 2.82 -5.84
N SER A 175 -0.02 2.10 -5.34
CA SER A 175 0.88 1.30 -6.16
C SER A 175 0.18 0.04 -6.66
N SER A 176 0.45 -0.35 -7.90
CA SER A 176 -0.14 -1.51 -8.54
C SER A 176 0.93 -2.48 -9.05
N TRP A 177 0.53 -3.69 -9.39
CA TRP A 177 1.42 -4.65 -10.00
C TRP A 177 1.52 -4.42 -11.51
N ASN A 178 2.74 -4.33 -12.03
CA ASN A 178 3.01 -4.29 -13.45
C ASN A 178 3.33 -5.70 -13.95
N VAL A 179 2.39 -6.28 -14.69
CA VAL A 179 2.49 -7.67 -15.18
C VAL A 179 3.67 -7.83 -16.16
N ALA A 180 3.87 -6.86 -17.05
CA ALA A 180 4.94 -6.95 -18.06
C ALA A 180 6.35 -6.90 -17.46
N ARG A 181 6.53 -6.06 -16.42
CA ARG A 181 7.81 -5.91 -15.71
C ARG A 181 7.94 -6.84 -14.51
N GLN A 182 6.87 -7.57 -14.18
CA GLN A 182 6.77 -8.40 -12.98
C GLN A 182 7.23 -7.65 -11.71
N GLY A 183 6.75 -6.44 -11.53
CA GLY A 183 7.18 -5.57 -10.44
C GLY A 183 6.13 -4.55 -10.05
N MET A 184 6.42 -3.78 -9.02
CA MET A 184 5.54 -2.70 -8.59
C MET A 184 5.58 -1.55 -9.58
N ARG A 185 4.42 -0.97 -9.85
CA ARG A 185 4.26 0.27 -10.58
C ARG A 185 4.30 1.44 -9.59
N SER A 186 5.00 2.48 -9.97
CA SER A 186 5.09 3.73 -9.25
C SER A 186 3.72 4.42 -9.14
N VAL A 187 3.46 5.10 -8.02
CA VAL A 187 2.27 5.93 -7.85
C VAL A 187 2.28 7.09 -8.86
N PHE A 188 3.44 7.69 -9.08
CA PHE A 188 3.64 8.84 -9.98
C PHE A 188 3.66 8.49 -11.48
N ASP A 189 3.38 7.24 -11.86
CA ASP A 189 3.14 6.86 -13.26
C ASP A 189 1.88 7.53 -13.85
N ARG A 190 1.02 8.05 -13.00
CA ARG A 190 -0.24 8.71 -13.37
C ARG A 190 -0.30 10.09 -12.73
N HIS A 191 -1.00 11.01 -13.39
CA HIS A 191 -1.22 12.37 -12.91
C HIS A 191 -2.43 12.50 -11.97
N ASP A 192 -2.99 11.37 -11.52
CA ASP A 192 -4.17 11.32 -10.66
C ASP A 192 -3.95 10.40 -9.45
N PHE A 193 -4.60 10.72 -8.35
CA PHE A 193 -4.68 9.87 -7.16
C PHE A 193 -5.95 9.04 -7.23
N SER A 194 -5.95 8.00 -8.07
CA SER A 194 -7.11 7.14 -8.21
C SER A 194 -7.12 6.02 -7.16
N PHE A 195 -8.30 5.75 -6.60
CA PHE A 195 -8.51 4.58 -5.77
C PHE A 195 -8.18 3.29 -6.52
N LYS A 196 -7.51 2.35 -5.85
CA LYS A 196 -7.16 1.04 -6.39
C LYS A 196 -7.84 -0.07 -5.60
N TRP A 197 -8.64 -0.89 -6.27
CA TRP A 197 -9.25 -2.08 -5.71
C TRP A 197 -8.23 -3.16 -5.35
N THR A 198 -7.18 -3.27 -6.15
CA THR A 198 -6.03 -4.12 -5.90
C THR A 198 -4.75 -3.30 -5.94
N PHE A 199 -3.91 -3.48 -4.96
CA PHE A 199 -2.62 -2.80 -4.90
C PHE A 199 -1.52 -3.77 -4.47
N ALA A 200 -0.31 -3.52 -4.95
CA ALA A 200 0.87 -4.29 -4.61
C ALA A 200 1.60 -3.62 -3.44
N ARG A 201 2.23 -4.45 -2.60
CA ARG A 201 3.08 -4.01 -1.49
C ARG A 201 4.41 -4.72 -1.56
N LYS A 202 5.46 -4.02 -1.20
CA LYS A 202 6.76 -4.62 -0.97
C LYS A 202 6.84 -5.11 0.48
N VAL A 203 7.42 -6.27 0.69
CA VAL A 203 7.78 -6.78 2.03
C VAL A 203 9.17 -6.32 2.34
#